data_ee92d2688ed97324b3c90c6e6b4df2d3
#
_entry.id   ee92d2688ed97324b3c90c6e6b4df2d3
#
_cell.length_a   1.000
_cell.length_b   1.000
_cell.length_c   1.000
_cell.angle_alpha   90.00
_cell.angle_beta   90.00
_cell.angle_gamma   90.00
#
_symmetry.space_group_name_H-M   'P 1'
#
loop_
_entity.id
_entity.type
_entity.pdbx_description
1 polymer ?
#
loop_
_entity_poly.entity_id
_entity_poly.type
_entity_poly.pdbx_seq_one_letter_code
_entity_poly.pdbx_strand_id
1 'polypeptide(L)'
;MKILVIVAHPSMEQSRANRALIQELNQHENIDVHSLYGEYSDWNIDVEREQQLMTKYDRIVLQFPLFWYSTPPLLKKWFDDVLTYGWAFGSEGDNLKGKEFIVATTAGGSEQDYRSSGNFEFTVSEFLRPIQVTVQYTGAIYLPAFIVHNASEATDEQLKMEAHRYVEHIRASTEVLVG
;
A
#
# COMPACT_ATOMS: atom_id res chain seq x y z
N MET A 1 -7.89 -12.50 11.06
CA MET A 1 -7.35 -11.88 9.81
C MET A 1 -5.91 -11.53 10.04
N LYS A 2 -5.03 -12.02 9.18
CA LYS A 2 -3.59 -11.68 9.16
C LYS A 2 -3.34 -10.64 8.07
N ILE A 3 -2.59 -9.61 8.39
CA ILE A 3 -2.32 -8.46 7.51
C ILE A 3 -0.83 -8.38 7.21
N LEU A 4 -0.47 -8.31 5.94
CA LEU A 4 0.88 -8.00 5.48
C LEU A 4 0.93 -6.56 4.98
N VAL A 5 1.82 -5.75 5.52
CA VAL A 5 2.08 -4.40 5.01
C VAL A 5 3.40 -4.40 4.25
N ILE A 6 3.29 -4.32 2.93
CA ILE A 6 4.45 -4.20 2.04
C ILE A 6 4.79 -2.71 1.92
N VAL A 7 5.91 -2.33 2.48
CA VAL A 7 6.37 -0.93 2.52
C VAL A 7 7.39 -0.69 1.41
N ALA A 8 7.11 0.27 0.54
CA ALA A 8 8.01 0.69 -0.53
C ALA A 8 8.40 2.16 -0.36
N HIS A 9 9.41 2.44 0.44
CA HIS A 9 9.95 3.79 0.62
C HIS A 9 11.46 3.80 0.42
N PRO A 10 12.00 4.56 -0.57
CA PRO A 10 13.43 4.55 -0.90
C PRO A 10 14.34 5.09 0.21
N SER A 11 13.82 5.99 1.05
CA SER A 11 14.57 6.67 2.12
C SER A 11 13.72 6.75 3.38
N MET A 12 13.46 5.60 3.99
CA MET A 12 12.56 5.46 5.15
C MET A 12 13.04 6.32 6.34
N GLU A 13 14.34 6.42 6.55
CA GLU A 13 14.96 7.21 7.62
C GLU A 13 14.63 8.70 7.53
N GLN A 14 14.33 9.22 6.33
CA GLN A 14 13.97 10.61 6.09
C GLN A 14 12.45 10.86 6.15
N SER A 15 11.63 9.81 6.16
CA SER A 15 10.18 9.93 6.15
C SER A 15 9.58 9.93 7.55
N ARG A 16 9.22 11.11 8.07
CA ARG A 16 8.50 11.22 9.35
C ARG A 16 7.16 10.50 9.30
N ALA A 17 6.38 10.72 8.25
CA ALA A 17 5.04 10.16 8.11
C ALA A 17 5.08 8.63 8.02
N ASN A 18 5.83 8.05 7.08
CA ASN A 18 5.86 6.60 6.94
C ASN A 18 6.46 5.89 8.16
N ARG A 19 7.44 6.50 8.85
CA ARG A 19 7.94 5.95 10.12
C ARG A 19 6.89 5.95 11.22
N ALA A 20 6.10 7.02 11.36
CA ALA A 20 5.02 7.07 12.34
C ALA A 20 3.97 5.98 12.08
N LEU A 21 3.59 5.77 10.83
CA LEU A 21 2.68 4.68 10.44
C LEU A 21 3.24 3.31 10.84
N ILE A 22 4.51 3.03 10.51
CA ILE A 22 5.16 1.74 10.83
C ILE A 22 5.32 1.54 12.33
N GLN A 23 5.66 2.57 13.09
CA GLN A 23 5.78 2.48 14.53
C GLN A 23 4.46 2.04 15.19
N GLU A 24 3.33 2.52 14.69
CA GLU A 24 2.02 2.11 15.17
C GLU A 24 1.70 0.67 14.77
N LEU A 25 1.97 0.28 13.52
CA LEU A 25 1.76 -1.09 13.05
C LEU A 25 2.47 -2.14 13.91
N ASN A 26 3.71 -1.85 14.32
CA ASN A 26 4.55 -2.75 15.11
C ASN A 26 4.01 -3.02 16.54
N GLN A 27 2.96 -2.31 16.98
CA GLN A 27 2.29 -2.55 18.25
C GLN A 27 1.20 -3.64 18.15
N HIS A 28 0.94 -4.19 16.94
CA HIS A 28 -0.15 -5.12 16.67
C HIS A 28 0.35 -6.47 16.16
N GLU A 29 0.14 -7.53 16.95
CA GLU A 29 0.66 -8.88 16.68
C GLU A 29 0.15 -9.54 15.39
N ASN A 30 -0.97 -9.09 14.83
CA ASN A 30 -1.56 -9.65 13.61
C ASN A 30 -1.21 -8.87 12.34
N ILE A 31 -0.26 -7.94 12.44
CA ILE A 31 0.23 -7.11 11.33
C ILE A 31 1.73 -7.33 11.19
N ASP A 32 2.15 -7.81 10.04
CA ASP A 32 3.56 -7.97 9.72
C ASP A 32 3.98 -6.91 8.69
N VAL A 33 5.15 -6.30 8.91
CA VAL A 33 5.70 -5.26 8.06
C VAL A 33 6.87 -5.81 7.25
N HIS A 34 6.80 -5.67 5.92
CA HIS A 34 7.80 -6.13 4.96
C HIS A 34 8.33 -4.95 4.14
N SER A 35 9.58 -4.59 4.32
CA SER A 35 10.22 -3.45 3.64
C SER A 35 10.89 -3.88 2.35
N LEU A 36 10.34 -3.50 1.20
CA LEU A 36 10.92 -3.88 -0.11
C LEU A 36 12.34 -3.32 -0.30
N TYR A 37 12.56 -2.06 0.04
CA TYR A 37 13.89 -1.44 -0.11
C TYR A 37 14.90 -1.95 0.93
N GLY A 38 14.42 -2.46 2.07
CA GLY A 38 15.28 -3.11 3.05
C GLY A 38 15.71 -4.51 2.62
N GLU A 39 14.79 -5.27 2.05
CA GLU A 39 15.05 -6.65 1.59
C GLU A 39 15.80 -6.69 0.26
N TYR A 40 15.49 -5.78 -0.66
CA TYR A 40 15.99 -5.78 -2.04
C TYR A 40 16.75 -4.49 -2.37
N SER A 41 17.81 -4.21 -1.59
CA SER A 41 18.64 -3.02 -1.79
C SER A 41 19.38 -3.02 -3.14
N ASP A 42 19.59 -4.17 -3.72
CA ASP A 42 20.18 -4.40 -5.05
C ASP A 42 19.13 -4.52 -6.17
N TRP A 43 17.85 -4.40 -5.83
CA TRP A 43 16.69 -4.52 -6.73
C TRP A 43 16.52 -5.93 -7.33
N ASN A 44 17.19 -6.92 -6.81
CA ASN A 44 17.04 -8.31 -7.24
C ASN A 44 15.96 -9.01 -6.40
N ILE A 45 14.70 -8.93 -6.84
CA ILE A 45 13.54 -9.44 -6.11
C ILE A 45 13.51 -10.97 -6.17
N ASP A 46 13.43 -11.61 -5.01
CA ASP A 46 13.15 -13.05 -4.89
C ASP A 46 11.65 -13.28 -5.08
N VAL A 47 11.27 -13.56 -6.32
CA VAL A 47 9.88 -13.70 -6.76
C VAL A 47 9.16 -14.81 -5.99
N GLU A 48 9.80 -15.98 -5.85
CA GLU A 48 9.19 -17.12 -5.18
C GLU A 48 8.94 -16.82 -3.69
N ARG A 49 9.89 -16.18 -3.03
CA ARG A 49 9.76 -15.74 -1.63
C ARG A 49 8.60 -14.75 -1.46
N GLU A 50 8.48 -13.75 -2.35
CA GLU A 50 7.39 -12.76 -2.30
C GLU A 50 6.02 -13.42 -2.53
N GLN A 51 5.94 -14.32 -3.49
CA GLN A 51 4.73 -15.08 -3.77
C GLN A 51 4.31 -15.94 -2.57
N GLN A 52 5.24 -16.72 -1.99
CA GLN A 52 5.00 -17.52 -0.79
C GLN A 52 4.62 -16.66 0.42
N LEU A 53 5.23 -15.47 0.54
CA LEU A 53 4.90 -14.54 1.63
C LEU A 53 3.42 -14.13 1.54
N MET A 54 2.96 -13.65 0.40
CA MET A 54 1.58 -13.18 0.21
C MET A 54 0.53 -14.26 0.46
N THR A 55 0.83 -15.54 0.21
CA THR A 55 -0.15 -16.62 0.44
C THR A 55 -0.56 -16.80 1.90
N LYS A 56 0.28 -16.35 2.84
CA LYS A 56 0.08 -16.53 4.30
C LYS A 56 -0.88 -15.52 4.92
N TYR A 57 -1.28 -14.49 4.17
CA TYR A 57 -2.08 -13.37 4.68
C TYR A 57 -3.42 -13.26 3.97
N ASP A 58 -4.40 -12.75 4.70
CA ASP A 58 -5.75 -12.52 4.20
C ASP A 58 -5.84 -11.17 3.49
N ARG A 59 -5.14 -10.16 4.05
CA ARG A 59 -5.12 -8.78 3.56
C ARG A 59 -3.69 -8.32 3.33
N ILE A 60 -3.47 -7.67 2.20
CA ILE A 60 -2.19 -7.09 1.79
C ILE A 60 -2.36 -5.58 1.69
N VAL A 61 -1.50 -4.84 2.36
CA VAL A 61 -1.48 -3.37 2.31
C VAL A 61 -0.22 -2.94 1.58
N LEU A 62 -0.37 -2.11 0.56
CA LEU A 62 0.73 -1.51 -0.18
C LEU A 62 0.96 -0.11 0.36
N GLN A 63 1.99 0.07 1.21
CA GLN A 63 2.33 1.35 1.82
C GLN A 63 3.48 2.03 1.08
N PHE A 64 3.25 3.23 0.54
CA PHE A 64 4.27 3.97 -0.21
C PHE A 64 3.98 5.47 -0.27
N PRO A 65 4.99 6.32 -0.47
CA PRO A 65 4.79 7.74 -0.79
C PRO A 65 4.35 7.90 -2.24
N LEU A 66 3.44 8.83 -2.50
CA LEU A 66 3.01 9.16 -3.86
C LEU A 66 4.13 9.94 -4.57
N PHE A 67 4.94 9.25 -5.37
CA PHE A 67 6.03 9.82 -6.13
C PHE A 67 5.61 10.10 -7.56
N TRP A 68 5.64 11.37 -7.93
CA TRP A 68 5.20 11.79 -9.27
C TRP A 68 3.85 11.16 -9.65
N TYR A 69 2.89 11.26 -8.71
CA TYR A 69 1.52 10.75 -8.86
C TYR A 69 1.42 9.24 -9.09
N SER A 70 2.45 8.50 -8.70
CA SER A 70 2.56 7.05 -8.88
C SER A 70 3.33 6.40 -7.73
N THR A 71 3.78 5.17 -7.92
CA THR A 71 4.56 4.41 -6.95
C THR A 71 6.05 4.70 -7.04
N PRO A 72 6.81 4.47 -5.95
CA PRO A 72 8.26 4.31 -6.05
C PRO A 72 8.63 3.19 -7.04
N PRO A 73 9.76 3.33 -7.76
CA PRO A 73 10.07 2.43 -8.89
C PRO A 73 10.26 0.97 -8.49
N LEU A 74 10.77 0.68 -7.29
CA LEU A 74 10.92 -0.71 -6.83
C LEU A 74 9.56 -1.39 -6.63
N LEU A 75 8.50 -0.65 -6.23
CA LEU A 75 7.16 -1.23 -6.13
C LEU A 75 6.59 -1.56 -7.51
N LYS A 76 6.83 -0.72 -8.51
CA LYS A 76 6.43 -1.03 -9.89
C LYS A 76 7.17 -2.26 -10.42
N LYS A 77 8.48 -2.35 -10.18
CA LYS A 77 9.25 -3.54 -10.52
C LYS A 77 8.71 -4.78 -9.80
N TRP A 78 8.34 -4.66 -8.52
CA TRP A 78 7.74 -5.75 -7.75
C TRP A 78 6.44 -6.24 -8.39
N PHE A 79 5.55 -5.34 -8.86
CA PHE A 79 4.36 -5.76 -9.60
C PHE A 79 4.71 -6.55 -10.87
N ASP A 80 5.68 -6.04 -11.64
CA ASP A 80 6.07 -6.65 -12.91
C ASP A 80 6.73 -8.02 -12.74
N ASP A 81 7.55 -8.18 -11.71
CA ASP A 81 8.30 -9.41 -11.48
C ASP A 81 7.47 -10.47 -10.74
N VAL A 82 6.68 -10.06 -9.72
CA VAL A 82 6.03 -10.99 -8.78
C VAL A 82 4.66 -11.46 -9.26
N LEU A 83 3.90 -10.60 -9.96
CA LEU A 83 2.57 -10.94 -10.46
C LEU A 83 2.66 -11.68 -11.80
N THR A 84 3.18 -12.90 -11.77
CA THR A 84 3.46 -13.71 -12.97
C THR A 84 2.22 -14.44 -13.48
N TYR A 85 2.24 -14.75 -14.79
CA TYR A 85 1.28 -15.67 -15.40
C TYR A 85 1.36 -17.05 -14.75
N GLY A 86 0.21 -17.68 -14.53
CA GLY A 86 0.12 -18.98 -13.88
C GLY A 86 0.23 -18.94 -12.35
N TRP A 87 0.55 -17.77 -11.78
CA TRP A 87 0.51 -17.57 -10.33
C TRP A 87 -0.52 -16.50 -9.92
N ALA A 88 -0.42 -15.28 -10.45
CA ALA A 88 -1.32 -14.18 -10.12
C ALA A 88 -2.51 -14.06 -11.09
N PHE A 89 -2.37 -14.52 -12.31
CA PHE A 89 -3.39 -14.42 -13.35
C PHE A 89 -3.20 -15.52 -14.39
N GLY A 90 -4.19 -15.67 -15.30
CA GLY A 90 -4.19 -16.70 -16.33
C GLY A 90 -4.89 -17.99 -15.86
N SER A 91 -4.74 -19.08 -16.61
CA SER A 91 -5.54 -20.29 -16.46
C SER A 91 -5.41 -21.00 -15.11
N GLU A 92 -4.28 -20.85 -14.42
CA GLU A 92 -4.02 -21.45 -13.11
C GLU A 92 -3.58 -20.42 -12.06
N GLY A 93 -3.61 -19.14 -12.43
CA GLY A 93 -3.10 -18.03 -11.62
C GLY A 93 -4.18 -17.44 -10.70
N ASP A 94 -4.58 -18.16 -9.65
CA ASP A 94 -5.63 -17.78 -8.71
C ASP A 94 -5.14 -17.57 -7.26
N ASN A 95 -3.83 -17.50 -7.03
CA ASN A 95 -3.26 -17.41 -5.68
C ASN A 95 -3.64 -16.12 -4.92
N LEU A 96 -4.03 -15.06 -5.64
CA LEU A 96 -4.50 -13.81 -5.05
C LEU A 96 -6.03 -13.68 -5.04
N LYS A 97 -6.75 -14.63 -5.65
CA LYS A 97 -8.20 -14.59 -5.75
C LYS A 97 -8.86 -14.50 -4.38
N GLY A 98 -9.68 -13.48 -4.21
CA GLY A 98 -10.42 -13.23 -2.96
C GLY A 98 -9.58 -12.64 -1.82
N LYS A 99 -8.26 -12.49 -1.96
CA LYS A 99 -7.45 -11.72 -1.01
C LYS A 99 -7.80 -10.25 -1.11
N GLU A 100 -7.67 -9.55 0.01
CA GLU A 100 -7.99 -8.13 0.09
C GLU A 100 -6.73 -7.28 -0.07
N PHE A 101 -6.84 -6.20 -0.83
CA PHE A 101 -5.76 -5.23 -1.01
C PHE A 101 -6.22 -3.83 -0.61
N ILE A 102 -5.37 -3.14 0.14
CA ILE A 102 -5.51 -1.72 0.49
C ILE A 102 -4.25 -1.00 0.03
N VAL A 103 -4.40 0.17 -0.58
CA VAL A 103 -3.28 1.10 -0.75
C VAL A 103 -3.26 2.06 0.43
N ALA A 104 -2.10 2.24 1.05
CA ALA A 104 -1.83 3.27 2.03
C ALA A 104 -0.75 4.21 1.48
N THR A 105 -1.10 5.46 1.18
CA THR A 105 -0.15 6.39 0.57
C THR A 105 -0.07 7.71 1.31
N THR A 106 1.13 8.29 1.31
CA THR A 106 1.38 9.64 1.81
C THR A 106 1.55 10.59 0.64
N ALA A 107 0.86 11.72 0.66
CA ALA A 107 0.88 12.74 -0.37
C ALA A 107 1.35 14.09 0.19
N GLY A 108 2.14 14.82 -0.58
CA GLY A 108 2.69 16.12 -0.17
C GLY A 108 1.66 17.25 -0.18
N GLY A 109 0.70 17.21 -1.08
CA GLY A 109 -0.36 18.22 -1.20
C GLY A 109 -1.52 18.00 -0.23
N SER A 110 -2.35 19.04 -0.08
CA SER A 110 -3.57 18.99 0.72
C SER A 110 -4.65 18.13 0.05
N GLU A 111 -5.64 17.69 0.82
CA GLU A 111 -6.81 17.03 0.25
C GLU A 111 -7.53 17.89 -0.80
N GLN A 112 -7.50 19.21 -0.63
CA GLN A 112 -8.13 20.15 -1.57
C GLN A 112 -7.37 20.23 -2.90
N ASP A 113 -6.05 20.06 -2.89
CA ASP A 113 -5.24 20.04 -4.12
C ASP A 113 -5.58 18.83 -5.00
N TYR A 114 -5.93 17.69 -4.36
CA TYR A 114 -6.31 16.44 -5.02
C TYR A 114 -7.83 16.34 -5.24
N ARG A 115 -8.42 17.35 -5.83
CA ARG A 115 -9.83 17.39 -6.24
C ARG A 115 -9.92 17.85 -7.70
N SER A 116 -11.05 17.58 -8.35
CA SER A 116 -11.31 18.04 -9.73
C SER A 116 -11.23 19.56 -9.91
N SER A 117 -11.41 20.32 -8.82
CA SER A 117 -11.28 21.78 -8.79
C SER A 117 -9.99 22.25 -8.08
N GLY A 118 -9.12 21.33 -7.69
CA GLY A 118 -7.86 21.63 -7.00
C GLY A 118 -6.68 21.80 -7.96
N ASN A 119 -5.51 22.03 -7.40
CA ASN A 119 -4.29 22.31 -8.16
C ASN A 119 -3.87 21.17 -9.11
N PHE A 120 -4.20 19.92 -8.76
CA PHE A 120 -3.82 18.74 -9.54
C PHE A 120 -4.94 18.24 -10.46
N GLU A 121 -6.16 18.78 -10.34
CA GLU A 121 -7.35 18.45 -11.16
C GLU A 121 -7.83 16.99 -11.03
N PHE A 122 -7.08 16.13 -10.33
CA PHE A 122 -7.39 14.72 -10.08
C PHE A 122 -7.32 14.37 -8.61
N THR A 123 -8.14 13.42 -8.21
CA THR A 123 -8.08 12.82 -6.86
C THR A 123 -6.92 11.84 -6.74
N VAL A 124 -6.44 11.59 -5.52
CA VAL A 124 -5.45 10.52 -5.29
C VAL A 124 -6.00 9.17 -5.75
N SER A 125 -7.28 8.90 -5.57
CA SER A 125 -7.92 7.66 -6.05
C SER A 125 -7.83 7.49 -7.57
N GLU A 126 -7.87 8.58 -8.35
CA GLU A 126 -7.68 8.52 -9.80
C GLU A 126 -6.23 8.17 -10.17
N PHE A 127 -5.25 8.69 -9.44
CA PHE A 127 -3.84 8.31 -9.61
C PHE A 127 -3.57 6.85 -9.22
N LEU A 128 -4.38 6.26 -8.33
CA LEU A 128 -4.26 4.87 -7.91
C LEU A 128 -4.98 3.88 -8.84
N ARG A 129 -5.70 4.34 -9.86
CA ARG A 129 -6.42 3.47 -10.81
C ARG A 129 -5.57 2.36 -11.44
N PRO A 130 -4.32 2.59 -11.88
CA PRO A 130 -3.49 1.51 -12.41
C PRO A 130 -3.27 0.37 -11.41
N ILE A 131 -3.07 0.69 -10.13
CA ILE A 131 -2.92 -0.32 -9.06
C ILE A 131 -4.25 -1.03 -8.83
N GLN A 132 -5.35 -0.30 -8.75
CA GLN A 132 -6.68 -0.88 -8.60
C GLN A 132 -6.97 -1.91 -9.71
N VAL A 133 -6.72 -1.54 -10.96
CA VAL A 133 -6.92 -2.43 -12.12
C VAL A 133 -6.01 -3.66 -12.03
N THR A 134 -4.73 -3.47 -11.64
CA THR A 134 -3.78 -4.57 -11.46
C THR A 134 -4.28 -5.56 -10.41
N VAL A 135 -4.69 -5.08 -9.25
CA VAL A 135 -5.22 -5.91 -8.16
C VAL A 135 -6.49 -6.65 -8.61
N GLN A 136 -7.44 -5.96 -9.20
CA GLN A 136 -8.70 -6.57 -9.66
C GLN A 136 -8.47 -7.61 -10.76
N TYR A 137 -7.47 -7.39 -11.63
CA TYR A 137 -7.12 -8.35 -12.69
C TYR A 137 -6.62 -9.69 -12.15
N THR A 138 -6.03 -9.71 -10.95
CA THR A 138 -5.64 -10.96 -10.26
C THR A 138 -6.80 -11.68 -9.54
N GLY A 139 -8.01 -11.15 -9.63
CA GLY A 139 -9.17 -11.68 -8.89
C GLY A 139 -9.20 -11.32 -7.41
N ALA A 140 -8.29 -10.45 -6.97
CA ALA A 140 -8.28 -9.91 -5.61
C ALA A 140 -9.30 -8.77 -5.45
N ILE A 141 -9.63 -8.47 -4.20
CA ILE A 141 -10.58 -7.42 -3.81
C ILE A 141 -9.80 -6.16 -3.49
N TYR A 142 -10.01 -5.08 -4.25
CA TYR A 142 -9.44 -3.77 -3.95
C TYR A 142 -10.37 -3.00 -3.02
N LEU A 143 -9.88 -2.68 -1.83
CA LEU A 143 -10.61 -1.94 -0.80
C LEU A 143 -10.22 -0.44 -0.84
N PRO A 144 -11.04 0.45 -0.24
CA PRO A 144 -10.76 1.87 -0.16
C PRO A 144 -9.37 2.18 0.36
N ALA A 145 -8.66 3.06 -0.33
CA ALA A 145 -7.31 3.46 0.04
C ALA A 145 -7.29 4.34 1.31
N PHE A 146 -6.20 4.23 2.08
CA PHE A 146 -5.87 5.15 3.16
C PHE A 146 -4.87 6.20 2.66
N ILE A 147 -5.17 7.49 2.85
CA ILE A 147 -4.36 8.58 2.31
C ILE A 147 -4.03 9.56 3.43
N VAL A 148 -2.74 9.83 3.62
CA VAL A 148 -2.24 10.90 4.49
C VAL A 148 -1.87 12.09 3.62
N HIS A 149 -2.67 13.13 3.66
CA HIS A 149 -2.39 14.39 2.97
C HIS A 149 -1.46 15.29 3.80
N ASN A 150 -0.80 16.26 3.16
CA ASN A 150 0.17 17.19 3.76
C ASN A 150 1.26 16.48 4.59
N ALA A 151 1.68 15.30 4.18
CA ALA A 151 2.53 14.41 4.97
C ALA A 151 3.89 15.03 5.36
N SER A 152 4.41 15.96 4.57
CA SER A 152 5.67 16.67 4.84
C SER A 152 5.53 17.79 5.88
N GLU A 153 4.34 18.39 5.99
CA GLU A 153 4.06 19.55 6.85
C GLU A 153 3.32 19.16 8.15
N ALA A 154 2.81 17.92 8.23
CA ALA A 154 2.09 17.44 9.38
C ALA A 154 2.93 17.47 10.67
N THR A 155 2.32 17.91 11.79
CA THR A 155 2.94 17.83 13.11
C THR A 155 3.06 16.39 13.60
N ASP A 156 3.88 16.16 14.63
CA ASP A 156 4.04 14.81 15.20
C ASP A 156 2.72 14.31 15.80
N GLU A 157 1.92 15.18 16.41
CA GLU A 157 0.59 14.86 16.93
C GLU A 157 -0.38 14.46 15.80
N GLN A 158 -0.36 15.18 14.69
CA GLN A 158 -1.16 14.84 13.50
C GLN A 158 -0.73 13.49 12.92
N LEU A 159 0.58 13.26 12.78
CA LEU A 159 1.09 11.98 12.29
C LEU A 159 0.72 10.82 13.22
N LYS A 160 0.74 11.04 14.53
CA LYS A 160 0.28 10.04 15.51
C LYS A 160 -1.21 9.72 15.37
N MET A 161 -2.05 10.73 15.18
CA MET A 161 -3.49 10.52 14.92
C MET A 161 -3.70 9.75 13.60
N GLU A 162 -3.00 10.13 12.54
CA GLU A 162 -3.08 9.41 11.26
C GLU A 162 -2.60 7.95 11.37
N ALA A 163 -1.58 7.69 12.18
CA ALA A 163 -1.11 6.32 12.43
C ALA A 163 -2.17 5.46 13.12
N HIS A 164 -2.88 5.98 14.12
CA HIS A 164 -4.00 5.27 14.74
C HIS A 164 -5.14 5.03 13.74
N ARG A 165 -5.56 6.06 12.99
CA ARG A 165 -6.58 5.93 11.95
C ARG A 165 -6.19 4.91 10.88
N TYR A 166 -4.91 4.85 10.54
CA TYR A 166 -4.38 3.88 9.60
C TYR A 166 -4.59 2.44 10.07
N VAL A 167 -4.22 2.15 11.32
CA VAL A 167 -4.41 0.81 11.89
C VAL A 167 -5.90 0.46 11.97
N GLU A 168 -6.75 1.39 12.41
CA GLU A 168 -8.19 1.19 12.42
C GLU A 168 -8.72 0.87 11.02
N HIS A 169 -8.30 1.62 10.00
CA HIS A 169 -8.71 1.43 8.62
C HIS A 169 -8.31 0.04 8.09
N ILE A 170 -7.05 -0.34 8.21
CA ILE A 170 -6.58 -1.62 7.66
C ILE A 170 -7.07 -2.84 8.44
N ARG A 171 -7.60 -2.66 9.64
CA ARG A 171 -8.22 -3.72 10.47
C ARG A 171 -9.73 -3.78 10.35
N ALA A 172 -10.35 -2.75 9.81
CA ALA A 172 -11.80 -2.70 9.62
C ALA A 172 -12.28 -3.86 8.72
N SER A 173 -13.49 -4.36 8.99
CA SER A 173 -14.07 -5.40 8.12
C SER A 173 -14.36 -4.83 6.73
N THR A 174 -14.38 -5.70 5.73
CA THR A 174 -14.71 -5.33 4.35
C THR A 174 -16.05 -4.62 4.26
N GLU A 175 -17.05 -5.10 5.01
CA GLU A 175 -18.38 -4.50 5.06
C GLU A 175 -18.34 -3.03 5.54
N VAL A 176 -17.50 -2.72 6.53
CA VAL A 176 -17.32 -1.35 7.04
C VAL A 176 -16.62 -0.45 6.03
N LEU A 177 -15.67 -1.01 5.25
CA LEU A 177 -14.90 -0.23 4.28
C LEU A 177 -15.67 0.08 2.99
N VAL A 178 -16.59 -0.81 2.58
CA VAL A 178 -17.33 -0.65 1.31
C VAL A 178 -18.78 -0.22 1.50
N GLY A 179 -19.26 -0.18 2.76
CA GLY A 179 -20.62 0.13 3.22
C GLY A 179 -21.14 1.42 3.01
#